data_505a91bc7dadff2e34135a8779fb56f8
#
_entry.id   505a91bc7dadff2e34135a8779fb56f8
#
_cell.length_a   1.000
_cell.length_b   1.000
_cell.length_c   1.000
_cell.angle_alpha   90.00
_cell.angle_beta   90.00
_cell.angle_gamma   90.00
#
_symmetry.space_group_name_H-M   'P 1'
#
loop_
_entity.id
_entity.type
_entity.pdbx_description
1 polymer ?
#
loop_
_entity_poly.entity_id
_entity_poly.type
_entity_poly.pdbx_seq_one_letter_code
_entity_poly.pdbx_strand_id
1 'polypeptide(L)'
;MSFLGNIAAARSAKAIGKYNASVAYQEAQYERKKAAVKEQVYKTVERPRLLDQQDQQFADFFVSSLNSGAEMRDGTTPMLVALKNKQLQSFDLAIADYNSKVSVQDAINQSLLIEARGRGEEFKGKMTANTEYMKAAGSLLTMGSASKNDGRLVIT
;
A
#
# COMPACT_ATOMS: atom_id res chain seq x y z
N MET A 1 37.66 -13.48 -13.01
CA MET A 1 36.34 -14.12 -13.30
C MET A 1 36.25 -14.37 -14.79
N SER A 2 35.66 -15.50 -15.22
CA SER A 2 35.55 -15.80 -16.65
C SER A 2 34.42 -14.99 -17.30
N PHE A 3 34.53 -14.71 -18.61
CA PHE A 3 33.50 -14.04 -19.41
C PHE A 3 32.09 -14.65 -19.23
N LEU A 4 32.01 -15.98 -19.27
CA LEU A 4 30.76 -16.71 -19.08
C LEU A 4 30.17 -16.51 -17.68
N GLY A 5 31.01 -16.41 -16.64
CA GLY A 5 30.60 -16.12 -15.28
C GLY A 5 29.94 -14.76 -15.16
N ASN A 6 30.48 -13.72 -15.79
CA ASN A 6 29.91 -12.37 -15.77
C ASN A 6 28.57 -12.31 -16.53
N ILE A 7 28.42 -13.04 -17.65
CA ILE A 7 27.13 -13.14 -18.35
C ILE A 7 26.09 -13.85 -17.49
N ALA A 8 26.41 -14.94 -16.83
CA ALA A 8 25.54 -15.65 -15.94
C ALA A 8 25.10 -14.77 -14.77
N ALA A 9 26.04 -14.02 -14.15
CA ALA A 9 25.76 -13.05 -13.09
C ALA A 9 24.81 -11.93 -13.56
N ALA A 10 25.02 -11.39 -14.77
CA ALA A 10 24.15 -10.37 -15.35
C ALA A 10 22.70 -10.87 -15.55
N ARG A 11 22.54 -12.08 -16.09
CA ARG A 11 21.22 -12.69 -16.29
C ARG A 11 20.52 -12.95 -14.96
N SER A 12 21.26 -13.46 -13.97
CA SER A 12 20.76 -13.70 -12.63
C SER A 12 20.33 -12.41 -11.94
N ALA A 13 21.12 -11.35 -11.97
CA ALA A 13 20.78 -10.04 -11.40
C ALA A 13 19.49 -9.47 -12.00
N LYS A 14 19.34 -9.55 -13.33
CA LYS A 14 18.13 -9.10 -14.03
C LYS A 14 16.91 -9.94 -13.66
N ALA A 15 17.06 -11.26 -13.54
CA ALA A 15 15.99 -12.17 -13.15
C ALA A 15 15.53 -11.90 -11.70
N ILE A 16 16.47 -11.73 -10.76
CA ILE A 16 16.20 -11.39 -9.36
C ILE A 16 15.48 -10.04 -9.27
N GLY A 17 15.95 -9.00 -9.97
CA GLY A 17 15.30 -7.70 -9.97
C GLY A 17 13.87 -7.76 -10.48
N LYS A 18 13.60 -8.53 -11.56
CA LYS A 18 12.24 -8.75 -12.07
C LYS A 18 11.37 -9.53 -11.08
N TYR A 19 11.91 -10.57 -10.46
CA TYR A 19 11.19 -11.35 -9.46
C TYR A 19 10.80 -10.49 -8.26
N ASN A 20 11.73 -9.73 -7.69
CA ASN A 20 11.46 -8.83 -6.57
C ASN A 20 10.41 -7.77 -6.93
N ALA A 21 10.48 -7.23 -8.16
CA ALA A 21 9.47 -6.31 -8.66
C ALA A 21 8.08 -6.96 -8.75
N SER A 22 8.00 -8.20 -9.25
CA SER A 22 6.72 -8.91 -9.37
C SER A 22 6.09 -9.19 -8.01
N VAL A 23 6.91 -9.55 -7.00
CA VAL A 23 6.44 -9.73 -5.61
C VAL A 23 5.91 -8.42 -5.05
N ALA A 24 6.64 -7.31 -5.22
CA ALA A 24 6.19 -6.00 -4.77
C ALA A 24 4.87 -5.58 -5.45
N TYR A 25 4.69 -5.83 -6.74
CA TYR A 25 3.43 -5.55 -7.42
C TYR A 25 2.25 -6.38 -6.89
N GLN A 26 2.47 -7.66 -6.57
CA GLN A 26 1.45 -8.51 -5.95
C GLN A 26 1.08 -8.00 -4.55
N GLU A 27 2.07 -7.62 -3.75
CA GLU A 27 1.88 -7.03 -2.43
C GLU A 27 1.08 -5.72 -2.50
N ALA A 28 1.42 -4.83 -3.44
CA ALA A 28 0.68 -3.60 -3.69
C ALA A 28 -0.78 -3.86 -4.09
N GLN A 29 -1.04 -4.83 -4.94
CA GLN A 29 -2.39 -5.24 -5.31
C GLN A 29 -3.16 -5.82 -4.12
N TYR A 30 -2.51 -6.59 -3.26
CA TYR A 30 -3.11 -7.11 -2.04
C TYR A 30 -3.54 -5.98 -1.10
N GLU A 31 -2.68 -4.98 -0.86
CA GLU A 31 -3.04 -3.82 -0.02
C GLU A 31 -4.21 -3.01 -0.60
N ARG A 32 -4.30 -2.85 -1.93
CA ARG A 32 -5.46 -2.22 -2.58
C ARG A 32 -6.74 -3.03 -2.38
N LYS A 33 -6.69 -4.35 -2.54
CA LYS A 33 -7.85 -5.23 -2.29
C LYS A 33 -8.29 -5.17 -0.84
N LYS A 34 -7.35 -5.18 0.10
CA LYS A 34 -7.61 -5.05 1.53
C LYS A 34 -8.27 -3.70 1.86
N ALA A 35 -7.82 -2.60 1.24
CA ALA A 35 -8.44 -1.29 1.37
C ALA A 35 -9.90 -1.29 0.87
N ALA A 36 -10.15 -1.88 -0.30
CA ALA A 36 -11.50 -1.99 -0.86
C ALA A 36 -12.44 -2.83 0.03
N VAL A 37 -11.94 -3.94 0.59
CA VAL A 37 -12.72 -4.77 1.53
C VAL A 37 -13.03 -3.99 2.81
N LYS A 38 -12.06 -3.26 3.38
CA LYS A 38 -12.30 -2.41 4.55
C LYS A 38 -13.37 -1.37 4.28
N GLU A 39 -13.30 -0.70 3.14
CA GLU A 39 -14.29 0.30 2.74
C GLU A 39 -15.69 -0.32 2.61
N GLN A 40 -15.76 -1.49 2.01
CA GLN A 40 -17.02 -2.22 1.86
C GLN A 40 -17.59 -2.63 3.23
N VAL A 41 -16.78 -3.22 4.10
CA VAL A 41 -17.20 -3.61 5.47
C VAL A 41 -17.69 -2.40 6.24
N TYR A 42 -16.97 -1.28 6.17
CA TYR A 42 -17.43 -0.05 6.82
C TYR A 42 -18.80 0.38 6.30
N LYS A 43 -18.99 0.45 4.98
CA LYS A 43 -20.25 0.92 4.36
C LYS A 43 -21.44 -0.01 4.61
N THR A 44 -21.21 -1.34 4.61
CA THR A 44 -22.29 -2.33 4.66
C THR A 44 -22.58 -2.86 6.05
N VAL A 45 -21.64 -2.78 7.00
CA VAL A 45 -21.77 -3.36 8.32
C VAL A 45 -21.59 -2.30 9.42
N GLU A 46 -20.44 -1.62 9.44
CA GLU A 46 -20.10 -0.76 10.58
C GLU A 46 -20.95 0.50 10.62
N ARG A 47 -21.07 1.19 9.48
CA ARG A 47 -21.86 2.43 9.39
C ARG A 47 -23.36 2.22 9.69
N PRO A 48 -24.06 1.22 9.12
CA PRO A 48 -25.44 0.92 9.50
C PRO A 48 -25.57 0.59 10.98
N ARG A 49 -24.66 -0.21 11.55
CA ARG A 49 -24.65 -0.54 12.98
C ARG A 49 -24.50 0.69 13.87
N LEU A 50 -23.64 1.66 13.49
CA LEU A 50 -23.50 2.92 14.21
C LEU A 50 -24.82 3.73 14.17
N LEU A 51 -25.47 3.78 13.00
CA LEU A 51 -26.77 4.45 12.87
C LEU A 51 -27.84 3.79 13.74
N ASP A 52 -27.95 2.47 13.71
CA ASP A 52 -28.90 1.72 14.55
C ASP A 52 -28.68 1.97 16.04
N GLN A 53 -27.41 1.96 16.48
CA GLN A 53 -27.06 2.27 17.88
C GLN A 53 -27.45 3.70 18.26
N GLN A 54 -27.24 4.69 17.38
CA GLN A 54 -27.62 6.07 17.61
C GLN A 54 -29.14 6.24 17.69
N ASP A 55 -29.87 5.56 16.81
CA ASP A 55 -31.33 5.62 16.80
C ASP A 55 -31.92 4.92 18.03
N GLN A 56 -31.35 3.79 18.48
CA GLN A 56 -31.74 3.14 19.75
C GLN A 56 -31.48 4.05 20.95
N GLN A 57 -30.30 4.66 21.06
CA GLN A 57 -29.99 5.61 22.14
C GLN A 57 -30.95 6.81 22.16
N PHE A 58 -31.30 7.32 21.00
CA PHE A 58 -32.28 8.39 20.89
C PHE A 58 -33.67 7.95 21.33
N ALA A 59 -34.11 6.76 20.89
CA ALA A 59 -35.41 6.19 21.28
C ALA A 59 -35.51 5.92 22.80
N ASP A 60 -34.42 5.33 23.38
CA ASP A 60 -34.36 5.08 24.82
C ASP A 60 -34.41 6.37 25.63
N PHE A 61 -33.71 7.42 25.20
CA PHE A 61 -33.77 8.73 25.82
C PHE A 61 -35.16 9.30 25.73
N PHE A 62 -35.83 9.21 24.58
CA PHE A 62 -37.19 9.71 24.36
C PHE A 62 -38.19 8.99 25.25
N VAL A 63 -38.18 7.67 25.29
CA VAL A 63 -39.06 6.86 26.13
C VAL A 63 -38.80 7.13 27.62
N SER A 64 -37.53 7.20 28.04
CA SER A 64 -37.18 7.52 29.44
C SER A 64 -37.68 8.92 29.86
N SER A 65 -37.57 9.90 28.98
CA SER A 65 -38.06 11.26 29.22
C SER A 65 -39.58 11.28 29.37
N LEU A 66 -40.32 10.58 28.53
CA LEU A 66 -41.80 10.47 28.65
C LEU A 66 -42.21 9.76 29.95
N ASN A 67 -41.55 8.67 30.31
CA ASN A 67 -41.82 7.91 31.53
C ASN A 67 -41.53 8.74 32.80
N SER A 68 -40.60 9.69 32.74
CA SER A 68 -40.35 10.62 33.86
C SER A 68 -41.35 11.79 33.94
N GLY A 69 -42.35 11.82 33.05
CA GLY A 69 -43.33 12.90 32.98
C GLY A 69 -42.82 14.17 32.32
N ALA A 70 -41.68 14.13 31.63
CA ALA A 70 -41.16 15.26 30.92
C ALA A 70 -41.95 15.52 29.63
N GLU A 71 -42.33 16.75 29.38
CA GLU A 71 -42.97 17.14 28.12
C GLU A 71 -41.90 17.25 27.00
N MET A 72 -42.06 16.48 25.93
CA MET A 72 -41.23 16.52 24.73
C MET A 72 -41.88 17.43 23.68
N ARG A 73 -41.89 18.74 23.94
CA ARG A 73 -42.38 19.77 23.02
C ARG A 73 -41.25 20.67 22.57
N ASP A 74 -41.45 21.34 21.45
CA ASP A 74 -40.52 22.36 20.97
C ASP A 74 -40.24 23.43 22.05
N GLY A 75 -38.95 23.68 22.29
CA GLY A 75 -38.49 24.66 23.29
C GLY A 75 -38.40 24.12 24.71
N THR A 76 -38.83 22.90 25.01
CA THR A 76 -38.61 22.29 26.34
C THR A 76 -37.19 21.79 26.51
N THR A 77 -36.69 21.80 27.75
CA THR A 77 -35.31 21.30 28.06
C THR A 77 -35.05 19.87 27.58
N PRO A 78 -35.96 18.90 27.78
CA PRO A 78 -35.72 17.53 27.26
C PRO A 78 -35.59 17.49 25.74
N MET A 79 -36.41 18.25 25.02
CA MET A 79 -36.34 18.31 23.55
C MET A 79 -35.02 18.94 23.07
N LEU A 80 -34.59 20.02 23.72
CA LEU A 80 -33.29 20.63 23.40
C LEU A 80 -32.10 19.69 23.66
N VAL A 81 -32.14 18.90 24.75
CA VAL A 81 -31.15 17.87 25.04
C VAL A 81 -31.16 16.78 23.98
N ALA A 82 -32.36 16.32 23.56
CA ALA A 82 -32.50 15.32 22.50
C ALA A 82 -31.87 15.80 21.17
N LEU A 83 -32.18 17.05 20.78
CA LEU A 83 -31.60 17.65 19.56
C LEU A 83 -30.10 17.81 19.65
N LYS A 84 -29.56 18.22 20.79
CA LYS A 84 -28.14 18.33 21.01
C LYS A 84 -27.45 16.95 20.92
N ASN A 85 -28.03 15.92 21.51
CA ASN A 85 -27.52 14.56 21.42
C ASN A 85 -27.52 14.06 19.96
N LYS A 86 -28.61 14.31 19.21
CA LYS A 86 -28.67 13.96 17.77
C LYS A 86 -27.60 14.71 16.96
N GLN A 87 -27.32 15.95 17.29
CA GLN A 87 -26.24 16.72 16.66
C GLN A 87 -24.85 16.11 16.98
N LEU A 88 -24.57 15.75 18.24
CA LEU A 88 -23.32 15.09 18.61
C LEU A 88 -23.17 13.74 17.90
N GLN A 89 -24.21 12.93 17.84
CA GLN A 89 -24.21 11.66 17.09
C GLN A 89 -23.90 11.87 15.61
N SER A 90 -24.42 12.95 14.98
CA SER A 90 -24.08 13.26 13.59
C SER A 90 -22.61 13.62 13.39
N PHE A 91 -22.00 14.30 14.37
CA PHE A 91 -20.55 14.56 14.36
C PHE A 91 -19.73 13.27 14.52
N ASP A 92 -20.13 12.38 15.43
CA ASP A 92 -19.46 11.09 15.62
C ASP A 92 -19.49 10.24 14.35
N LEU A 93 -20.64 10.22 13.66
CA LEU A 93 -20.76 9.55 12.37
C LEU A 93 -19.87 10.20 11.29
N ALA A 94 -19.82 11.52 11.23
CA ALA A 94 -18.96 12.23 10.29
C ALA A 94 -17.47 11.95 10.55
N ILE A 95 -17.06 11.87 11.82
CA ILE A 95 -15.70 11.49 12.22
C ILE A 95 -15.41 10.04 11.81
N ALA A 96 -16.34 9.11 12.01
CA ALA A 96 -16.19 7.71 11.60
C ALA A 96 -16.07 7.59 10.06
N ASP A 97 -16.92 8.29 9.31
CA ASP A 97 -16.85 8.37 7.85
C ASP A 97 -15.50 8.94 7.37
N TYR A 98 -15.00 9.99 8.03
CA TYR A 98 -13.69 10.58 7.75
C TYR A 98 -12.55 9.60 8.02
N ASN A 99 -12.53 8.98 9.20
CA ASN A 99 -11.49 8.03 9.59
C ASN A 99 -11.46 6.81 8.67
N SER A 100 -12.61 6.33 8.23
CA SER A 100 -12.71 5.26 7.23
C SER A 100 -12.05 5.67 5.91
N LYS A 101 -12.36 6.88 5.40
CA LYS A 101 -11.75 7.41 4.18
C LYS A 101 -10.23 7.57 4.29
N VAL A 102 -9.75 8.11 5.42
CA VAL A 102 -8.30 8.25 5.69
C VAL A 102 -7.63 6.88 5.70
N SER A 103 -8.20 5.89 6.39
CA SER A 103 -7.65 4.53 6.45
C SER A 103 -7.54 3.88 5.05
N VAL A 104 -8.52 4.09 4.18
CA VAL A 104 -8.50 3.61 2.79
C VAL A 104 -7.43 4.34 1.99
N GLN A 105 -7.35 5.66 2.13
CA GLN A 105 -6.35 6.48 1.42
C GLN A 105 -4.92 6.11 1.84
N ASP A 106 -4.69 5.87 3.12
CA ASP A 106 -3.38 5.44 3.63
C ASP A 106 -2.96 4.09 3.05
N ALA A 107 -3.89 3.13 2.95
CA ALA A 107 -3.61 1.83 2.34
C ALA A 107 -3.31 1.96 0.83
N ILE A 108 -3.99 2.87 0.12
CA ILE A 108 -3.69 3.19 -1.29
C ILE A 108 -2.30 3.81 -1.40
N ASN A 109 -1.97 4.79 -0.57
CA ASN A 109 -0.65 5.43 -0.56
C ASN A 109 0.46 4.41 -0.27
N GLN A 110 0.23 3.51 0.70
CA GLN A 110 1.16 2.42 1.00
C GLN A 110 1.35 1.50 -0.20
N SER A 111 0.28 1.16 -0.94
CA SER A 111 0.38 0.36 -2.16
C SER A 111 1.24 1.04 -3.23
N LEU A 112 1.13 2.37 -3.38
CA LEU A 112 1.94 3.14 -4.32
C LEU A 112 3.43 3.15 -3.93
N LEU A 113 3.74 3.23 -2.63
CA LEU A 113 5.11 3.12 -2.14
C LEU A 113 5.72 1.74 -2.41
N ILE A 114 4.93 0.67 -2.22
CA ILE A 114 5.35 -0.70 -2.55
C ILE A 114 5.60 -0.85 -4.05
N GLU A 115 4.74 -0.30 -4.91
CA GLU A 115 4.98 -0.28 -6.37
C GLU A 115 6.25 0.49 -6.74
N ALA A 116 6.48 1.65 -6.14
CA ALA A 116 7.69 2.44 -6.37
C ALA A 116 8.95 1.65 -5.97
N ARG A 117 8.90 0.94 -4.83
CA ARG A 117 9.96 0.00 -4.41
C ARG A 117 10.17 -1.10 -5.45
N GLY A 118 9.10 -1.72 -5.96
CA GLY A 118 9.18 -2.74 -7.00
C GLY A 118 9.89 -2.24 -8.26
N ARG A 119 9.55 -1.03 -8.73
CA ARG A 119 10.25 -0.38 -9.86
C ARG A 119 11.73 -0.13 -9.56
N GLY A 120 12.05 0.27 -8.32
CA GLY A 120 13.42 0.44 -7.85
C GLY A 120 14.23 -0.87 -7.90
N GLU A 121 13.66 -1.98 -7.47
CA GLU A 121 14.31 -3.30 -7.53
C GLU A 121 14.54 -3.77 -8.98
N GLU A 122 13.57 -3.55 -9.87
CA GLU A 122 13.74 -3.84 -11.30
C GLU A 122 14.84 -3.00 -11.92
N PHE A 123 14.88 -1.70 -11.62
CA PHE A 123 15.92 -0.79 -12.09
C PHE A 123 17.30 -1.22 -11.58
N LYS A 124 17.43 -1.51 -10.29
CA LYS A 124 18.65 -2.02 -9.67
C LYS A 124 19.14 -3.30 -10.33
N GLY A 125 18.23 -4.25 -10.60
CA GLY A 125 18.55 -5.48 -11.31
C GLY A 125 19.09 -5.22 -12.73
N LYS A 126 18.49 -4.26 -13.46
CA LYS A 126 18.97 -3.85 -14.80
C LYS A 126 20.33 -3.17 -14.73
N MET A 127 20.56 -2.28 -13.78
CA MET A 127 21.85 -1.60 -13.60
C MET A 127 22.97 -2.58 -13.25
N THR A 128 22.71 -3.49 -12.31
CA THR A 128 23.69 -4.55 -11.95
C THR A 128 24.00 -5.43 -13.16
N ALA A 129 22.98 -5.83 -13.93
CA ALA A 129 23.18 -6.63 -15.13
C ALA A 129 24.06 -5.90 -16.18
N ASN A 130 23.80 -4.60 -16.40
CA ASN A 130 24.60 -3.80 -17.33
C ASN A 130 26.05 -3.71 -16.87
N THR A 131 26.31 -3.52 -15.57
CA THR A 131 27.67 -3.50 -15.01
C THR A 131 28.39 -4.84 -15.26
N GLU A 132 27.73 -5.97 -15.06
CA GLU A 132 28.30 -7.29 -15.30
C GLU A 132 28.52 -7.56 -16.79
N TYR A 133 27.65 -7.09 -17.69
CA TYR A 133 27.90 -7.13 -19.15
C TYR A 133 29.11 -6.30 -19.56
N MET A 134 29.31 -5.12 -18.98
CA MET A 134 30.53 -4.30 -19.24
C MET A 134 31.78 -5.00 -18.74
N LYS A 135 31.77 -5.65 -17.59
CA LYS A 135 32.87 -6.47 -17.09
C LYS A 135 33.16 -7.67 -18.03
N ALA A 136 32.11 -8.32 -18.55
CA ALA A 136 32.25 -9.39 -19.54
C ALA A 136 32.92 -8.87 -20.81
N ALA A 137 32.48 -7.74 -21.36
CA ALA A 137 33.08 -7.12 -22.54
C ALA A 137 34.57 -6.75 -22.31
N GLY A 138 34.89 -6.16 -21.15
CA GLY A 138 36.28 -5.87 -20.77
C GLY A 138 37.17 -7.12 -20.68
N SER A 139 36.63 -8.25 -20.14
CA SER A 139 37.37 -9.50 -20.07
C SER A 139 37.66 -10.12 -21.44
N LEU A 140 36.78 -9.96 -22.42
CA LEU A 140 37.02 -10.35 -23.82
C LEU A 140 38.14 -9.54 -24.47
N LEU A 141 38.18 -8.25 -24.25
CA LEU A 141 39.22 -7.37 -24.80
C LEU A 141 40.59 -7.72 -24.24
N THR A 142 40.70 -8.02 -22.95
CA THR A 142 41.96 -8.44 -22.31
C THR A 142 42.42 -9.84 -22.76
N MET A 143 41.50 -10.76 -22.99
CA MET A 143 41.84 -12.08 -23.55
C MET A 143 42.34 -11.96 -25.00
N GLY A 144 41.71 -11.08 -25.81
CA GLY A 144 42.16 -10.84 -27.20
C GLY A 144 43.51 -10.16 -27.29
N SER A 145 43.90 -9.32 -26.32
CA SER A 145 45.24 -8.69 -26.28
C SER A 145 46.34 -9.65 -25.80
N ALA A 146 46.03 -10.55 -24.86
CA ALA A 146 46.96 -11.58 -24.40
C ALA A 146 47.28 -12.58 -25.52
N SER A 147 46.30 -12.98 -26.32
CA SER A 147 46.51 -13.87 -27.47
C SER A 147 47.41 -13.28 -28.59
N LYS A 148 47.46 -11.96 -28.70
CA LYS A 148 48.35 -11.28 -29.68
C LYS A 148 49.81 -11.21 -29.22
N ASN A 149 50.11 -11.28 -27.92
CA ASN A 149 51.44 -11.19 -27.40
C ASN A 149 52.20 -12.55 -27.38
N ASP A 150 51.45 -13.67 -27.35
CA ASP A 150 52.07 -15.01 -27.37
C ASP A 150 52.56 -15.45 -28.79
N GLY A 151 52.26 -14.65 -29.81
CA GLY A 151 52.67 -14.95 -31.19
C GLY A 151 54.08 -14.44 -31.60
N ARG A 152 54.86 -13.86 -30.68
CA ARG A 152 56.23 -13.43 -30.97
C ARG A 152 57.20 -14.54 -30.54
N LEU A 153 57.38 -15.54 -31.41
CA LEU A 153 58.52 -16.43 -31.39
C LEU A 153 59.82 -15.59 -31.61
N VAL A 154 60.58 -15.44 -30.55
CA VAL A 154 61.98 -14.96 -30.66
C VAL A 154 62.81 -16.15 -31.16
N ILE A 155 63.13 -16.16 -32.43
CA ILE A 155 64.13 -17.01 -33.00
C ILE A 155 65.49 -16.28 -32.83
N THR A 156 66.31 -16.76 -31.92
CA THR A 156 67.73 -16.45 -31.84
C THR A 156 68.55 -17.52 -32.54
#